data_4026a514132deb97f3bd35ae4a219a52
#
_entry.id   4026a514132deb97f3bd35ae4a219a52
#
_cell.length_a   1.000
_cell.length_b   1.000
_cell.length_c   1.000
_cell.angle_alpha   90.00
_cell.angle_beta   90.00
_cell.angle_gamma   90.00
#
_symmetry.space_group_name_H-M   'P 1'
#
loop_
_entity.id
_entity.type
_entity.pdbx_description
1 polymer ?
#
loop_
_entity_poly.entity_id
_entity_poly.type
_entity_poly.pdbx_seq_one_letter_code
_entity_poly.pdbx_strand_id
1 'polypeptide(L)'
;VLDVRAYGPETHNQEGRVFLYVLSRTGDGTAPQALLDKVLAAVNPEDVRPITDYVADYVRSAVIVNYQVVADIYVPYGVDTATVLEKATAALNEYTASVHLINATAARSGIDGALHQDGVVTVDLHSPAADVVAMMGEAPHCTSVKINLVVMDYDR
;
A
#
# COMPACT_ATOMS: atom_id res chain seq x y z
N VAL A 1 4.46 -7.29 12.94
CA VAL A 1 4.20 -7.63 11.54
C VAL A 1 2.90 -6.97 11.12
N LEU A 2 2.87 -6.35 9.94
CA LEU A 2 1.65 -5.83 9.31
C LEU A 2 1.03 -6.90 8.40
N ASP A 3 1.85 -7.48 7.51
CA ASP A 3 1.44 -8.55 6.61
C ASP A 3 2.57 -9.56 6.40
N VAL A 4 2.22 -10.80 6.08
CA VAL A 4 3.16 -11.87 5.68
C VAL A 4 2.55 -12.65 4.53
N ARG A 5 3.33 -12.87 3.48
CA ARG A 5 2.93 -13.71 2.35
C ARG A 5 3.94 -14.84 2.16
N ALA A 6 3.40 -16.05 2.04
CA ALA A 6 4.16 -17.23 1.67
C ALA A 6 3.95 -17.54 0.19
N TYR A 7 5.04 -17.89 -0.48
CA TYR A 7 5.02 -18.30 -1.90
C TYR A 7 5.70 -19.66 -2.02
N GLY A 8 4.96 -20.59 -2.58
CA GLY A 8 5.42 -21.96 -2.83
C GLY A 8 6.07 -22.13 -4.20
N PRO A 9 6.50 -23.38 -4.50
CA PRO A 9 7.17 -23.72 -5.76
C PRO A 9 6.38 -23.36 -7.01
N GLU A 10 5.06 -23.37 -6.94
CA GLU A 10 4.15 -22.99 -8.03
C GLU A 10 4.32 -21.54 -8.50
N THR A 11 4.88 -20.69 -7.64
CA THR A 11 5.10 -19.27 -7.95
C THR A 11 6.53 -18.98 -8.44
N HIS A 12 7.52 -19.70 -7.92
CA HIS A 12 8.96 -19.43 -8.19
C HIS A 12 9.75 -20.61 -8.76
N ASN A 13 9.11 -21.75 -9.03
CA ASN A 13 9.70 -22.96 -9.62
C ASN A 13 10.89 -23.55 -8.85
N GLN A 14 10.95 -23.40 -7.53
CA GLN A 14 11.99 -23.98 -6.68
C GLN A 14 11.34 -24.97 -5.71
N GLU A 15 11.45 -26.24 -6.05
CA GLU A 15 10.86 -27.33 -5.26
C GLU A 15 11.39 -27.37 -3.82
N GLY A 16 10.50 -27.66 -2.88
CA GLY A 16 10.81 -27.77 -1.46
C GLY A 16 11.18 -26.46 -0.76
N ARG A 17 11.03 -25.33 -1.43
CA ARG A 17 11.35 -24.00 -0.86
C ARG A 17 10.10 -23.16 -0.73
N VAL A 18 9.97 -22.48 0.40
CA VAL A 18 8.88 -21.53 0.66
C VAL A 18 9.50 -20.17 0.96
N PHE A 19 9.18 -19.17 0.14
CA PHE A 19 9.58 -17.79 0.37
C PHE A 19 8.54 -17.10 1.24
N LEU A 20 9.00 -16.53 2.35
CA LEU A 20 8.19 -15.72 3.24
C LEU A 20 8.63 -14.26 3.13
N TYR A 21 7.72 -13.41 2.70
CA TYR A 21 7.93 -11.97 2.70
C TYR A 21 7.18 -11.34 3.86
N VAL A 22 7.87 -10.50 4.62
CA VAL A 22 7.36 -9.87 5.84
C VAL A 22 7.30 -8.37 5.65
N LEU A 23 6.13 -7.80 5.89
CA LEU A 23 5.92 -6.36 5.92
C LEU A 23 5.85 -5.89 7.38
N SER A 24 6.68 -4.90 7.73
CA SER A 24 6.68 -4.32 9.06
C SER A 24 5.48 -3.39 9.25
N ARG A 25 5.04 -3.24 10.50
CA ARG A 25 4.02 -2.26 10.89
C ARG A 25 4.59 -0.86 11.09
N THR A 26 5.91 -0.74 11.20
CA THR A 26 6.61 0.51 11.49
C THR A 26 7.43 0.98 10.30
N GLY A 27 7.61 2.30 10.19
CA GLY A 27 8.34 2.92 9.10
C GLY A 27 7.60 2.79 7.76
N ASP A 28 8.37 2.55 6.71
CA ASP A 28 7.88 2.35 5.33
C ASP A 28 7.39 0.91 5.06
N GLY A 29 7.41 0.05 6.07
CA GLY A 29 7.07 -1.37 5.93
C GLY A 29 8.28 -2.30 5.82
N THR A 30 9.50 -1.79 5.67
CA THR A 30 10.71 -2.59 5.65
C THR A 30 10.88 -3.35 6.97
N ALA A 31 11.02 -4.67 6.91
CA ALA A 31 11.18 -5.50 8.10
C ALA A 31 12.64 -5.51 8.55
N PRO A 32 12.95 -5.07 9.79
CA PRO A 32 14.30 -5.18 10.34
C PRO A 32 14.68 -6.63 10.61
N GLN A 33 15.98 -6.95 10.60
CA GLN A 33 16.48 -8.31 10.78
C GLN A 33 15.93 -8.98 12.06
N ALA A 34 15.84 -8.25 13.15
CA ALA A 34 15.29 -8.78 14.41
C ALA A 34 13.82 -9.23 14.28
N LEU A 35 13.04 -8.63 13.38
CA LEU A 35 11.68 -9.05 13.09
C LEU A 35 11.67 -10.32 12.21
N LEU A 36 12.55 -10.38 11.21
CA LEU A 36 12.71 -11.55 10.34
C LEU A 36 13.14 -12.79 11.17
N ASP A 37 14.07 -12.60 12.10
CA ASP A 37 14.53 -13.68 13.00
C ASP A 37 13.39 -14.21 13.88
N LYS A 38 12.53 -13.34 14.39
CA LYS A 38 11.34 -13.73 15.16
C LYS A 38 10.33 -14.50 14.31
N VAL A 39 10.10 -14.07 13.08
CA VAL A 39 9.20 -14.78 12.15
C VAL A 39 9.78 -16.15 11.83
N LEU A 40 11.08 -16.23 11.52
CA LEU A 40 11.77 -17.48 11.23
C LEU A 40 11.67 -18.44 12.42
N ALA A 41 11.94 -17.98 13.64
CA ALA A 41 11.84 -18.79 14.85
C ALA A 41 10.42 -19.33 15.09
N ALA A 42 9.39 -18.62 14.63
CA ALA A 42 8.00 -19.05 14.77
C ALA A 42 7.57 -20.10 13.73
N VAL A 43 8.13 -20.05 12.49
CA VAL A 43 7.66 -20.89 11.38
C VAL A 43 8.59 -22.08 11.05
N ASN A 44 9.84 -22.06 11.51
CA ASN A 44 10.85 -23.07 11.17
C ASN A 44 10.83 -24.36 12.01
N PRO A 45 10.27 -24.43 13.24
CA PRO A 45 10.26 -25.68 14.00
C PRO A 45 9.61 -26.83 13.23
N GLU A 46 10.17 -28.05 13.36
CA GLU A 46 9.72 -29.25 12.62
C GLU A 46 8.29 -29.67 12.94
N ASP A 47 7.78 -29.30 14.10
CA ASP A 47 6.40 -29.54 14.52
C ASP A 47 5.39 -28.52 13.94
N VAL A 48 5.88 -27.44 13.34
CA VAL A 48 5.05 -26.35 12.77
C VAL A 48 5.05 -26.42 11.24
N ARG A 49 6.20 -26.66 10.61
CA ARG A 49 6.33 -26.70 9.16
C ARG A 49 6.16 -28.11 8.58
N PRO A 50 5.64 -28.25 7.35
CA PRO A 50 5.72 -29.51 6.62
C PRO A 50 7.18 -29.98 6.47
N ILE A 51 7.43 -31.28 6.59
CA ILE A 51 8.78 -31.88 6.54
C ILE A 51 9.48 -31.58 5.21
N THR A 52 8.71 -31.41 4.14
CA THR A 52 9.21 -31.17 2.78
C THR A 52 9.56 -29.70 2.53
N ASP A 53 9.16 -28.79 3.41
CA ASP A 53 9.30 -27.35 3.19
C ASP A 53 10.54 -26.80 3.89
N TYR A 54 11.32 -26.02 3.15
CA TYR A 54 12.51 -25.34 3.64
C TYR A 54 12.32 -23.82 3.61
N VAL A 55 12.35 -23.19 4.77
CA VAL A 55 12.09 -21.74 4.93
C VAL A 55 13.28 -20.96 5.51
N ALA A 56 14.31 -21.66 6.03
CA ALA A 56 15.37 -21.05 6.85
C ALA A 56 16.07 -19.85 6.18
N ASP A 57 16.35 -19.92 4.87
CA ASP A 57 17.06 -18.87 4.13
C ASP A 57 16.13 -17.99 3.29
N TYR A 58 14.81 -18.16 3.46
CA TYR A 58 13.81 -17.54 2.57
C TYR A 58 12.82 -16.63 3.29
N VAL A 59 13.09 -16.26 4.54
CA VAL A 59 12.35 -15.21 5.26
C VAL A 59 13.01 -13.86 4.94
N ARG A 60 12.28 -12.99 4.26
CA ARG A 60 12.78 -11.72 3.73
C ARG A 60 11.85 -10.57 4.05
N SER A 61 12.41 -9.37 4.09
CA SER A 61 11.58 -8.15 4.08
C SER A 61 10.84 -8.02 2.75
N ALA A 62 9.61 -7.54 2.80
CA ALA A 62 8.93 -7.06 1.60
C ALA A 62 9.75 -5.94 0.95
N VAL A 63 9.72 -5.90 -0.39
CA VAL A 63 10.31 -4.82 -1.18
C VAL A 63 9.29 -3.69 -1.27
N ILE A 64 9.69 -2.48 -0.94
CA ILE A 64 8.79 -1.34 -0.88
C ILE A 64 8.77 -0.62 -2.23
N VAL A 65 7.58 -0.51 -2.83
CA VAL A 65 7.32 0.24 -4.05
C VAL A 65 6.74 1.60 -3.68
N ASN A 66 7.60 2.61 -3.65
CA ASN A 66 7.21 3.96 -3.26
C ASN A 66 6.44 4.66 -4.38
N TYR A 67 5.38 5.39 -3.99
CA TYR A 67 4.65 6.30 -4.88
C TYR A 67 4.21 7.55 -4.14
N GLN A 68 3.80 8.55 -4.91
CA GLN A 68 3.29 9.82 -4.40
C GLN A 68 1.91 10.08 -4.97
N VAL A 69 1.06 10.74 -4.20
CA VAL A 69 -0.23 11.22 -4.68
C VAL A 69 -0.17 12.74 -4.84
N VAL A 70 -0.45 13.21 -6.05
CA VAL A 70 -0.60 14.61 -6.38
C VAL A 70 -1.89 14.77 -7.16
N ALA A 71 -2.82 15.57 -6.63
CA ALA A 71 -4.13 15.75 -7.23
C ALA A 71 -4.66 17.16 -7.00
N ASP A 72 -5.46 17.64 -7.94
CA ASP A 72 -6.31 18.81 -7.79
C ASP A 72 -7.76 18.35 -7.55
N ILE A 73 -8.40 18.90 -6.53
CA ILE A 73 -9.82 18.69 -6.26
C ILE A 73 -10.58 20.00 -6.52
N TYR A 74 -11.64 19.89 -7.28
CA TYR A 74 -12.45 21.05 -7.69
C TYR A 74 -13.73 21.08 -6.89
N VAL A 75 -14.01 22.22 -6.25
CA VAL A 75 -15.20 22.45 -5.43
C VAL A 75 -15.97 23.67 -5.93
N PRO A 76 -17.32 23.69 -5.78
CA PRO A 76 -18.10 24.86 -6.15
C PRO A 76 -17.88 26.02 -5.17
N TYR A 77 -18.15 27.20 -5.63
CA TYR A 77 -18.14 28.40 -4.78
C TYR A 77 -19.11 28.25 -3.58
N GLY A 78 -18.66 28.69 -2.41
CA GLY A 78 -19.49 28.66 -1.19
C GLY A 78 -19.42 27.39 -0.36
N VAL A 79 -18.65 26.41 -0.80
CA VAL A 79 -18.38 25.21 0.00
C VAL A 79 -17.31 25.49 1.05
N ASP A 80 -17.44 24.88 2.22
CA ASP A 80 -16.38 24.90 3.25
C ASP A 80 -15.18 24.07 2.79
N THR A 81 -14.21 24.76 2.20
CA THR A 81 -13.02 24.17 1.60
C THR A 81 -12.14 23.46 2.62
N ALA A 82 -12.09 23.93 3.87
CA ALA A 82 -11.29 23.32 4.92
C ALA A 82 -11.84 21.94 5.31
N THR A 83 -13.15 21.83 5.50
CA THR A 83 -13.82 20.57 5.80
C THR A 83 -13.70 19.56 4.65
N VAL A 84 -13.84 20.00 3.41
CA VAL A 84 -13.68 19.12 2.22
C VAL A 84 -12.25 18.60 2.14
N LEU A 85 -11.27 19.47 2.30
CA LEU A 85 -9.84 19.07 2.25
C LEU A 85 -9.49 18.08 3.38
N GLU A 86 -9.99 18.32 4.58
CA GLU A 86 -9.79 17.41 5.73
C GLU A 86 -10.37 16.03 5.45
N LYS A 87 -11.62 15.96 4.97
CA LYS A 87 -12.27 14.68 4.64
C LYS A 87 -11.55 13.95 3.51
N ALA A 88 -11.18 14.64 2.44
CA ALA A 88 -10.46 14.06 1.32
C ALA A 88 -9.08 13.53 1.76
N THR A 89 -8.36 14.28 2.59
CA THR A 89 -7.07 13.85 3.12
C THR A 89 -7.21 12.62 4.03
N ALA A 90 -8.21 12.62 4.92
CA ALA A 90 -8.46 11.49 5.82
C ALA A 90 -8.84 10.23 5.05
N ALA A 91 -9.75 10.32 4.07
CA ALA A 91 -10.16 9.20 3.24
C ALA A 91 -9.00 8.66 2.39
N LEU A 92 -8.17 9.54 1.83
CA LEU A 92 -6.99 9.14 1.08
C LEU A 92 -5.96 8.42 1.95
N ASN A 93 -5.71 8.91 3.17
CA ASN A 93 -4.80 8.26 4.12
C ASN A 93 -5.31 6.87 4.53
N GLU A 94 -6.62 6.72 4.73
CA GLU A 94 -7.24 5.42 5.01
C GLU A 94 -7.07 4.46 3.82
N TYR A 95 -7.34 4.93 2.59
CA TYR A 95 -7.15 4.13 1.39
C TYR A 95 -5.71 3.69 1.21
N THR A 96 -4.74 4.62 1.29
CA THR A 96 -3.32 4.29 1.12
C THR A 96 -2.81 3.32 2.18
N ALA A 97 -3.29 3.43 3.41
CA ALA A 97 -3.00 2.47 4.48
C ALA A 97 -3.62 1.09 4.19
N SER A 98 -4.84 1.04 3.66
CA SER A 98 -5.54 -0.21 3.36
C SER A 98 -4.89 -1.03 2.25
N VAL A 99 -4.23 -0.37 1.29
CA VAL A 99 -3.53 -1.02 0.17
C VAL A 99 -2.03 -1.23 0.45
N HIS A 100 -1.51 -0.79 1.60
CA HIS A 100 -0.13 -1.05 2.01
C HIS A 100 0.03 -2.49 2.51
N LEU A 101 -0.13 -3.45 1.61
CA LEU A 101 -0.05 -4.89 1.85
C LEU A 101 0.78 -5.54 0.74
N ILE A 102 1.36 -6.71 1.04
CA ILE A 102 2.19 -7.45 0.08
C ILE A 102 1.33 -7.91 -1.11
N ASN A 103 1.82 -7.69 -2.32
CA ASN A 103 1.16 -8.03 -3.59
C ASN A 103 -0.16 -7.29 -3.81
N ALA A 104 -0.33 -6.14 -3.18
CA ALA A 104 -1.49 -5.28 -3.38
C ALA A 104 -1.29 -4.30 -4.55
N THR A 105 -2.37 -3.69 -4.97
CA THR A 105 -2.36 -2.64 -6.00
C THR A 105 -2.95 -1.36 -5.43
N ALA A 106 -2.20 -0.27 -5.49
CA ALA A 106 -2.76 1.06 -5.27
C ALA A 106 -3.31 1.57 -6.60
N ALA A 107 -4.61 1.34 -6.82
CA ALA A 107 -5.29 1.71 -8.05
C ALA A 107 -5.59 3.22 -8.10
N ARG A 108 -5.40 3.83 -9.26
CA ARG A 108 -5.79 5.24 -9.49
C ARG A 108 -7.26 5.49 -9.17
N SER A 109 -8.14 4.57 -9.57
CA SER A 109 -9.58 4.67 -9.29
C SER A 109 -9.90 4.67 -7.80
N GLY A 110 -9.13 3.94 -6.98
CA GLY A 110 -9.27 3.95 -5.53
C GLY A 110 -8.81 5.26 -4.91
N ILE A 111 -7.71 5.84 -5.41
CA ILE A 111 -7.23 7.17 -5.02
C ILE A 111 -8.26 8.24 -5.40
N ASP A 112 -8.74 8.21 -6.64
CA ASP A 112 -9.77 9.12 -7.14
C ASP A 112 -11.04 9.04 -6.29
N GLY A 113 -11.55 7.84 -6.02
CA GLY A 113 -12.71 7.60 -5.18
C GLY A 113 -12.54 8.10 -3.73
N ALA A 114 -11.34 7.95 -3.16
CA ALA A 114 -11.03 8.48 -1.83
C ALA A 114 -11.02 10.01 -1.80
N LEU A 115 -10.57 10.66 -2.87
CA LEU A 115 -10.57 12.12 -2.99
C LEU A 115 -11.94 12.72 -3.31
N HIS A 116 -12.82 11.93 -3.92
CA HIS A 116 -14.15 12.36 -4.35
C HIS A 116 -15.15 12.34 -3.18
N GLN A 117 -14.93 13.23 -2.21
CA GLN A 117 -15.80 13.39 -1.04
C GLN A 117 -16.97 14.35 -1.32
N ASP A 118 -17.93 14.40 -0.39
CA ASP A 118 -19.04 15.33 -0.45
C ASP A 118 -18.55 16.78 -0.63
N GLY A 119 -19.05 17.46 -1.65
CA GLY A 119 -18.64 18.82 -2.03
C GLY A 119 -17.56 18.87 -3.10
N VAL A 120 -16.96 17.75 -3.49
CA VAL A 120 -16.04 17.67 -4.64
C VAL A 120 -16.82 17.44 -5.92
N VAL A 121 -16.60 18.29 -6.93
CA VAL A 121 -17.21 18.15 -8.26
C VAL A 121 -16.42 17.22 -9.13
N THR A 122 -15.10 17.36 -9.14
CA THR A 122 -14.20 16.53 -9.93
C THR A 122 -12.82 16.45 -9.29
N VAL A 123 -12.09 15.41 -9.62
CA VAL A 123 -10.71 15.16 -9.19
C VAL A 123 -9.84 15.07 -10.44
N ASP A 124 -8.71 15.76 -10.45
CA ASP A 124 -7.67 15.60 -11.46
C ASP A 124 -6.43 15.01 -10.82
N LEU A 125 -6.21 13.72 -11.05
CA LEU A 125 -5.13 12.94 -10.45
C LEU A 125 -3.89 12.99 -11.35
N HIS A 126 -2.88 13.75 -10.94
CA HIS A 126 -1.61 13.90 -11.67
C HIS A 126 -0.63 12.77 -11.39
N SER A 127 -0.56 12.32 -10.15
CA SER A 127 0.32 11.21 -9.74
C SER A 127 -0.39 10.29 -8.75
N PRO A 128 -0.21 8.97 -8.86
CA PRO A 128 0.59 8.22 -9.83
C PRO A 128 0.00 8.26 -11.25
N ALA A 129 0.86 8.17 -12.29
CA ALA A 129 0.42 8.20 -13.70
C ALA A 129 -0.32 6.93 -14.12
N ALA A 130 -0.08 5.82 -13.45
CA ALA A 130 -0.73 4.53 -13.65
C ALA A 130 -0.98 3.86 -12.29
N ASP A 131 -1.73 2.77 -12.27
CA ASP A 131 -1.89 1.95 -11.08
C ASP A 131 -0.53 1.46 -10.58
N VAL A 132 -0.31 1.53 -9.27
CA VAL A 132 0.91 1.04 -8.63
C VAL A 132 0.69 -0.42 -8.27
N VAL A 133 1.14 -1.30 -9.15
CA VAL A 133 0.99 -2.76 -9.00
C VAL A 133 2.23 -3.30 -8.30
N ALA A 134 2.05 -3.83 -7.09
CA ALA A 134 3.10 -4.56 -6.40
C ALA A 134 3.15 -6.01 -6.86
N MET A 135 4.34 -6.47 -7.22
CA MET A 135 4.59 -7.85 -7.65
C MET A 135 4.81 -8.78 -6.45
N MET A 136 5.19 -10.03 -6.72
CA MET A 136 5.51 -11.02 -5.67
C MET A 136 6.53 -10.48 -4.67
N GLY A 137 6.14 -10.42 -3.40
CA GLY A 137 7.00 -9.93 -2.32
C GLY A 137 7.14 -8.41 -2.23
N GLU A 138 6.45 -7.65 -3.07
CA GLU A 138 6.44 -6.20 -3.05
C GLU A 138 5.20 -5.65 -2.33
N ALA A 139 5.31 -4.44 -1.77
CA ALA A 139 4.19 -3.71 -1.16
C ALA A 139 4.23 -2.22 -1.56
N PRO A 140 3.10 -1.63 -2.00
CA PRO A 140 3.06 -0.22 -2.35
C PRO A 140 3.07 0.63 -1.08
N HIS A 141 3.82 1.73 -1.09
CA HIS A 141 3.91 2.68 0.02
C HIS A 141 3.78 4.12 -0.47
N CYS A 142 2.77 4.83 0.02
CA CYS A 142 2.58 6.25 -0.28
C CYS A 142 3.54 7.09 0.57
N THR A 143 4.52 7.74 -0.07
CA THR A 143 5.54 8.55 0.61
C THR A 143 5.10 9.97 0.88
N SER A 144 4.21 10.51 0.05
CA SER A 144 3.69 11.87 0.21
C SER A 144 2.34 12.05 -0.49
N VAL A 145 1.55 12.94 0.09
CA VAL A 145 0.24 13.35 -0.43
C VAL A 145 0.25 14.86 -0.61
N LYS A 146 -0.06 15.33 -1.82
CA LYS A 146 -0.26 16.74 -2.13
C LYS A 146 -1.61 16.90 -2.80
N ILE A 147 -2.56 17.50 -2.08
CA ILE A 147 -3.89 17.82 -2.57
C ILE A 147 -3.98 19.35 -2.72
N ASN A 148 -4.26 19.80 -3.93
CA ASN A 148 -4.53 21.19 -4.21
C ASN A 148 -6.05 21.37 -4.39
N LEU A 149 -6.65 22.31 -3.68
CA LEU A 149 -8.08 22.57 -3.76
C LEU A 149 -8.31 23.81 -4.63
N VAL A 150 -9.13 23.64 -5.66
CA VAL A 150 -9.49 24.68 -6.62
C VAL A 150 -10.96 25.01 -6.48
N VAL A 151 -11.28 26.26 -6.17
CA VAL A 151 -12.67 26.75 -6.15
C VAL A 151 -13.07 27.14 -7.56
N MET A 152 -14.17 26.55 -8.05
CA MET A 152 -14.70 26.84 -9.39
C MET A 152 -15.44 28.17 -9.38
N ASP A 153 -15.14 29.01 -10.35
CA ASP A 153 -15.88 30.25 -10.55
C ASP A 153 -17.34 29.99 -10.95
N TYR A 154 -18.23 30.92 -10.54
CA TYR A 154 -19.69 30.80 -10.74
C TYR A 154 -20.13 30.84 -12.21
N ASP A 155 -19.25 31.23 -13.12
CA ASP A 155 -19.54 31.51 -14.53
C ASP A 155 -19.24 30.36 -15.51
N ARG A 156 -19.24 29.08 -15.01
CA ARG A 156 -19.08 27.91 -15.88
C ARG A 156 -20.15 26.88 -15.67
#